data_a72d5c4973fce6442ec75481435871ff
#
_entry.id   a72d5c4973fce6442ec75481435871ff
#
_cell.length_a   1.000
_cell.length_b   1.000
_cell.length_c   1.000
_cell.angle_alpha   90.00
_cell.angle_beta   90.00
_cell.angle_gamma   90.00
#
_symmetry.space_group_name_H-M   'P 1'
#
loop_
_entity.id
_entity.type
_entity.pdbx_description
1 polymer ?
#
loop_
_entity_poly.entity_id
_entity_poly.type
_entity_poly.pdbx_seq_one_letter_code
_entity_poly.pdbx_strand_id
1 'polypeptide(L)'
;MILDQNTHENAPVFLNSASIICSLGSGLSSVEKSLFNKNISFLKPSGKHFSNGKLLVGKIKETLSEVTLLGEDTRNNRVLTTALNPLVSDISLLKEKYGPKRIGVVIGTSTSGISDGEKAIRFHLDQGKFPENYHYRKQEISSPSRYVSNWFDLKGPVFSVSSACTSGAKALASAARLLRLGVCDGIIAGGVDTLCNLTIEGFSSLSVTTDGVCNPFSVNRKGINIGEGAALFLMTREPSMVRLCGIGETSDAYHISSPHPEGEGAEKAMLLALEQAKTDSTKIDYLNFHGTGTKQNDKMEALAVHRVFGEEVACSSTKPLTGHTLAAAGAIEAVFCWLALQRNDNKLPPHRWDGQQDPDLPRLINIAASKSQGKPKFVMSNSFAFGGNNISLILGAE
;
A
#
# COMPACT_ATOMS: atom_id res chain seq x y z
N MET A 1 -9.16 -32.83 17.30
CA MET A 1 -7.95 -32.17 17.79
C MET A 1 -8.33 -30.72 18.03
N ILE A 2 -8.69 -30.38 19.29
CA ILE A 2 -8.99 -29.00 19.69
C ILE A 2 -7.63 -28.32 19.73
N LEU A 3 -7.36 -27.44 18.75
CA LEU A 3 -6.18 -26.60 18.76
C LEU A 3 -6.26 -25.72 20.01
N ASP A 4 -5.21 -25.72 20.79
CA ASP A 4 -5.05 -24.87 21.97
C ASP A 4 -5.04 -23.41 21.47
N GLN A 5 -6.21 -22.76 21.53
CA GLN A 5 -6.48 -21.45 20.89
C GLN A 5 -5.63 -20.32 21.47
N ASN A 6 -5.07 -20.48 22.67
CA ASN A 6 -4.34 -19.42 23.37
C ASN A 6 -2.86 -19.26 22.97
N THR A 7 -2.25 -20.23 22.29
CA THR A 7 -0.81 -20.18 21.97
C THR A 7 -0.50 -19.55 20.62
N HIS A 8 -1.45 -19.39 19.70
CA HIS A 8 -1.21 -18.93 18.33
C HIS A 8 -1.56 -17.47 18.05
N GLU A 9 -2.49 -16.86 18.80
CA GLU A 9 -2.92 -15.46 18.56
C GLU A 9 -1.79 -14.43 18.64
N ASN A 10 -0.76 -14.71 19.42
CA ASN A 10 0.39 -13.83 19.63
C ASN A 10 1.68 -14.30 18.94
N ALA A 11 1.62 -15.31 18.08
CA ALA A 11 2.81 -15.78 17.36
C ALA A 11 3.41 -14.61 16.53
N PRO A 12 4.72 -14.38 16.62
CA PRO A 12 5.37 -13.33 15.83
C PRO A 12 5.25 -13.64 14.34
N VAL A 13 5.05 -12.60 13.56
CA VAL A 13 5.01 -12.66 12.10
C VAL A 13 6.04 -11.70 11.55
N PHE A 14 6.89 -12.20 10.66
CA PHE A 14 8.00 -11.46 10.09
C PHE A 14 7.77 -11.15 8.63
N LEU A 15 8.30 -10.02 8.20
CA LEU A 15 8.36 -9.55 6.82
C LEU A 15 9.76 -9.93 6.28
N ASN A 16 9.91 -11.20 5.88
CA ASN A 16 11.21 -11.83 5.59
C ASN A 16 11.90 -11.24 4.36
N SER A 17 11.15 -11.06 3.29
CA SER A 17 11.60 -10.42 2.05
C SER A 17 10.54 -9.45 1.55
N ALA A 18 10.98 -8.40 0.88
CA ALA A 18 10.11 -7.39 0.29
C ALA A 18 10.49 -7.12 -1.17
N SER A 19 9.51 -6.70 -1.96
CA SER A 19 9.74 -6.20 -3.30
C SER A 19 8.75 -5.09 -3.64
N ILE A 20 9.16 -4.20 -4.54
CA ILE A 20 8.40 -3.01 -4.89
C ILE A 20 8.68 -2.55 -6.32
N ILE A 21 7.64 -2.04 -6.98
CA ILE A 21 7.72 -1.26 -8.21
C ILE A 21 6.70 -0.13 -8.15
N CYS A 22 7.12 1.10 -8.42
CA CYS A 22 6.25 2.27 -8.50
C CYS A 22 6.94 3.37 -9.35
N SER A 23 6.41 4.58 -9.35
CA SER A 23 7.03 5.72 -10.05
C SER A 23 8.46 6.04 -9.63
N LEU A 24 8.88 5.62 -8.42
CA LEU A 24 10.24 5.79 -7.89
C LEU A 24 11.26 4.85 -8.52
N GLY A 25 10.80 3.74 -9.13
CA GLY A 25 11.66 2.72 -9.73
C GLY A 25 11.16 1.31 -9.51
N SER A 26 11.97 0.34 -9.90
CA SER A 26 11.75 -1.10 -9.69
C SER A 26 12.84 -1.71 -8.82
N GLY A 27 12.43 -2.49 -7.81
CA GLY A 27 13.29 -3.11 -6.81
C GLY A 27 13.69 -2.18 -5.66
N LEU A 28 14.02 -2.78 -4.52
CA LEU A 28 14.30 -2.09 -3.25
C LEU A 28 15.40 -1.02 -3.37
N SER A 29 16.54 -1.37 -3.97
CA SER A 29 17.68 -0.45 -4.08
C SER A 29 17.37 0.79 -4.91
N SER A 30 16.70 0.63 -6.07
CA SER A 30 16.32 1.75 -6.93
C SER A 30 15.30 2.66 -6.23
N VAL A 31 14.29 2.06 -5.61
CA VAL A 31 13.23 2.79 -4.89
C VAL A 31 13.80 3.49 -3.67
N GLU A 32 14.66 2.84 -2.88
CA GLU A 32 15.33 3.45 -1.74
C GLU A 32 16.15 4.68 -2.15
N LYS A 33 16.98 4.55 -3.19
CA LYS A 33 17.76 5.68 -3.72
C LYS A 33 16.88 6.85 -4.14
N SER A 34 15.75 6.58 -4.78
CA SER A 34 14.80 7.59 -5.25
C SER A 34 14.01 8.21 -4.09
N LEU A 35 13.55 7.39 -3.13
CA LEU A 35 12.77 7.82 -1.97
C LEU A 35 13.53 8.87 -1.14
N PHE A 36 14.80 8.61 -0.86
CA PHE A 36 15.63 9.50 -0.04
C PHE A 36 16.37 10.60 -0.84
N ASN A 37 16.12 10.69 -2.16
CA ASN A 37 16.68 11.76 -2.99
C ASN A 37 15.75 13.00 -3.00
N LYS A 38 16.25 14.14 -2.52
CA LYS A 38 15.46 15.36 -2.32
C LYS A 38 15.07 16.11 -3.61
N ASN A 39 15.70 15.83 -4.76
CA ASN A 39 15.71 16.76 -5.89
C ASN A 39 14.91 16.32 -7.13
N ILE A 40 14.14 15.22 -7.11
CA ILE A 40 13.49 14.68 -8.30
C ILE A 40 11.98 14.61 -8.09
N SER A 41 11.20 15.16 -9.05
CA SER A 41 9.76 14.87 -9.17
C SER A 41 9.57 13.59 -9.99
N PHE A 42 8.82 12.65 -9.42
CA PHE A 42 8.52 11.36 -10.05
C PHE A 42 7.15 11.36 -10.73
N LEU A 43 6.28 12.34 -10.42
CA LEU A 43 5.00 12.49 -11.08
C LEU A 43 5.18 13.08 -12.49
N LYS A 44 4.40 12.59 -13.43
CA LYS A 44 4.45 12.97 -14.85
C LYS A 44 3.06 13.30 -15.38
N PRO A 45 2.95 14.21 -16.40
CA PRO A 45 1.69 14.45 -17.07
C PRO A 45 1.10 13.15 -17.64
N SER A 46 -0.19 13.00 -17.49
CA SER A 46 -0.93 11.79 -17.89
C SER A 46 -1.10 11.61 -19.41
N GLY A 47 -0.93 12.61 -20.20
CA GLY A 47 -0.79 12.75 -21.68
C GLY A 47 -1.64 11.91 -22.64
N LYS A 48 -1.91 10.64 -22.39
CA LYS A 48 -2.61 9.73 -23.34
C LYS A 48 -3.81 8.98 -22.76
N HIS A 49 -4.07 9.07 -21.47
CA HIS A 49 -5.03 8.18 -20.83
C HIS A 49 -6.31 8.90 -20.36
N PHE A 50 -6.34 10.23 -20.32
CA PHE A 50 -7.38 10.98 -19.62
C PHE A 50 -7.87 12.16 -20.45
N SER A 51 -9.16 12.45 -20.37
CA SER A 51 -9.83 13.53 -21.10
C SER A 51 -9.25 14.93 -20.81
N ASN A 52 -8.64 15.14 -19.68
CA ASN A 52 -8.10 16.44 -19.25
C ASN A 52 -6.58 16.65 -19.38
N GLY A 53 -5.82 15.72 -19.92
CA GLY A 53 -4.39 15.86 -20.28
C GLY A 53 -3.42 16.55 -19.32
N LYS A 54 -3.92 17.18 -18.27
CA LYS A 54 -3.17 18.05 -17.34
C LYS A 54 -2.86 17.43 -15.99
N LEU A 55 -3.45 16.26 -15.66
CA LEU A 55 -3.23 15.63 -14.37
C LEU A 55 -1.82 15.03 -14.29
N LEU A 56 -1.14 15.26 -13.17
CA LEU A 56 0.10 14.56 -12.86
C LEU A 56 -0.23 13.21 -12.24
N VAL A 57 0.46 12.16 -12.68
CA VAL A 57 0.27 10.79 -12.20
C VAL A 57 1.60 10.13 -11.84
N GLY A 58 1.58 9.23 -10.86
CA GLY A 58 2.70 8.38 -10.50
C GLY A 58 2.77 7.15 -11.41
N LYS A 59 3.42 7.29 -12.58
CA LYS A 59 3.50 6.22 -13.58
C LYS A 59 4.81 5.46 -13.49
N ILE A 60 4.74 4.12 -13.57
CA ILE A 60 5.91 3.25 -13.74
C ILE A 60 6.55 3.53 -15.11
N LYS A 61 7.86 3.75 -15.11
CA LYS A 61 8.65 4.08 -16.31
C LYS A 61 9.39 2.89 -16.86
N GLU A 62 9.66 1.93 -16.01
CA GLU A 62 10.41 0.71 -16.32
C GLU A 62 9.62 -0.17 -17.28
N THR A 63 10.34 -0.93 -18.10
CA THR A 63 9.74 -1.99 -18.93
C THR A 63 9.20 -3.07 -18.01
N LEU A 64 7.91 -3.37 -18.15
CA LEU A 64 7.27 -4.42 -17.36
C LEU A 64 7.62 -5.80 -17.92
N SER A 65 7.78 -6.75 -17.03
CA SER A 65 7.98 -8.16 -17.38
C SER A 65 6.74 -8.73 -18.09
N GLU A 66 6.98 -9.65 -19.01
CA GLU A 66 5.92 -10.35 -19.71
C GLU A 66 5.21 -11.35 -18.79
N VAL A 67 3.94 -11.56 -19.04
CA VAL A 67 3.12 -12.60 -18.40
C VAL A 67 3.07 -13.81 -19.34
N THR A 68 3.65 -14.92 -18.91
CA THR A 68 3.76 -16.13 -19.72
C THR A 68 2.54 -17.06 -19.60
N LEU A 69 1.71 -16.90 -18.55
CA LEU A 69 0.51 -17.71 -18.37
C LEU A 69 -0.59 -17.27 -19.34
N LEU A 70 -1.05 -18.23 -20.13
CA LEU A 70 -2.08 -17.98 -21.13
C LEU A 70 -3.37 -17.43 -20.50
N GLY A 71 -3.91 -16.36 -21.07
CA GLY A 71 -5.15 -15.74 -20.60
C GLY A 71 -5.01 -14.86 -19.36
N GLU A 72 -3.83 -14.74 -18.74
CA GLU A 72 -3.60 -13.93 -17.53
C GLU A 72 -2.88 -12.60 -17.83
N ASP A 73 -2.55 -12.32 -19.10
CA ASP A 73 -1.82 -11.10 -19.47
C ASP A 73 -2.72 -9.85 -19.37
N THR A 74 -2.42 -9.05 -18.35
CA THR A 74 -2.97 -7.71 -18.10
C THR A 74 -1.85 -6.80 -17.66
N ARG A 75 -2.03 -5.46 -17.78
CA ARG A 75 -1.05 -4.51 -17.21
C ARG A 75 -0.85 -4.75 -15.72
N ASN A 76 -1.92 -5.04 -14.97
CA ASN A 76 -1.87 -5.31 -13.53
C ASN A 76 -0.95 -6.51 -13.23
N ASN A 77 -1.14 -7.63 -13.94
CA ASN A 77 -0.33 -8.81 -13.76
C ASN A 77 1.12 -8.62 -14.25
N ARG A 78 1.37 -7.80 -15.28
CA ARG A 78 2.74 -7.42 -15.69
C ARG A 78 3.46 -6.63 -14.61
N VAL A 79 2.78 -5.67 -13.94
CA VAL A 79 3.33 -4.94 -12.79
C VAL A 79 3.63 -5.90 -11.65
N LEU A 80 2.70 -6.81 -11.35
CA LEU A 80 2.84 -7.84 -10.33
C LEU A 80 3.99 -8.80 -10.64
N THR A 81 4.14 -9.26 -11.90
CA THR A 81 5.27 -10.09 -12.36
C THR A 81 6.61 -9.39 -12.10
N THR A 82 6.70 -8.12 -12.48
CA THR A 82 7.93 -7.34 -12.27
C THR A 82 8.28 -7.22 -10.78
N ALA A 83 7.26 -7.03 -9.92
CA ALA A 83 7.45 -7.03 -8.47
C ALA A 83 7.81 -8.41 -7.91
N LEU A 84 7.30 -9.51 -8.48
CA LEU A 84 7.55 -10.88 -8.02
C LEU A 84 8.95 -11.41 -8.39
N ASN A 85 9.50 -10.97 -9.51
CA ASN A 85 10.79 -11.49 -10.01
C ASN A 85 11.91 -11.52 -8.97
N PRO A 86 12.12 -10.50 -8.13
CA PRO A 86 13.14 -10.55 -7.08
C PRO A 86 12.86 -11.58 -5.98
N LEU A 87 11.61 -12.04 -5.83
CA LEU A 87 11.19 -12.97 -4.79
C LEU A 87 11.11 -14.42 -5.25
N VAL A 88 11.33 -14.71 -6.54
CA VAL A 88 11.16 -16.06 -7.14
C VAL A 88 11.96 -17.11 -6.39
N SER A 89 13.23 -16.84 -6.08
CA SER A 89 14.10 -17.77 -5.35
C SER A 89 13.59 -18.04 -3.94
N ASP A 90 13.22 -17.00 -3.21
CA ASP A 90 12.72 -17.12 -1.84
C ASP A 90 11.40 -17.89 -1.79
N ILE A 91 10.49 -17.62 -2.74
CA ILE A 91 9.22 -18.36 -2.88
C ILE A 91 9.47 -19.83 -3.17
N SER A 92 10.43 -20.13 -4.04
CA SER A 92 10.80 -21.50 -4.38
C SER A 92 11.35 -22.27 -3.16
N LEU A 93 12.23 -21.62 -2.39
CA LEU A 93 12.75 -22.17 -1.13
C LEU A 93 11.65 -22.43 -0.10
N LEU A 94 10.70 -21.52 0.06
CA LEU A 94 9.57 -21.74 0.97
C LEU A 94 8.66 -22.88 0.48
N LYS A 95 8.41 -22.96 -0.83
CA LYS A 95 7.63 -24.03 -1.42
C LYS A 95 8.30 -25.40 -1.22
N GLU A 96 9.62 -25.48 -1.37
CA GLU A 96 10.39 -26.68 -1.09
C GLU A 96 10.31 -27.08 0.40
N LYS A 97 10.47 -26.10 1.29
CA LYS A 97 10.49 -26.32 2.75
C LYS A 97 9.14 -26.76 3.30
N TYR A 98 8.05 -26.11 2.91
CA TYR A 98 6.73 -26.31 3.54
C TYR A 98 5.72 -27.03 2.65
N GLY A 99 6.02 -27.18 1.38
CA GLY A 99 5.11 -27.72 0.37
C GLY A 99 4.07 -26.69 -0.11
N PRO A 100 3.53 -26.89 -1.34
CA PRO A 100 2.67 -25.91 -2.00
C PRO A 100 1.34 -25.64 -1.27
N LYS A 101 0.84 -26.59 -0.47
CA LYS A 101 -0.40 -26.44 0.30
C LYS A 101 -0.26 -25.55 1.54
N ARG A 102 0.98 -25.27 1.95
CA ARG A 102 1.28 -24.45 3.13
C ARG A 102 1.68 -23.03 2.76
N ILE A 103 1.70 -22.67 1.48
CA ILE A 103 2.02 -21.31 1.00
C ILE A 103 0.75 -20.65 0.47
N GLY A 104 0.35 -19.54 1.09
CA GLY A 104 -0.82 -18.74 0.72
C GLY A 104 -0.47 -17.52 -0.14
N VAL A 105 -1.50 -16.93 -0.73
CA VAL A 105 -1.41 -15.69 -1.52
C VAL A 105 -2.55 -14.75 -1.14
N VAL A 106 -2.22 -13.53 -0.70
CA VAL A 106 -3.21 -12.52 -0.35
C VAL A 106 -2.83 -11.19 -1.00
N ILE A 107 -3.57 -10.76 -2.04
CA ILE A 107 -3.25 -9.56 -2.81
C ILE A 107 -4.37 -8.52 -2.69
N GLY A 108 -4.00 -7.30 -2.27
CA GLY A 108 -4.88 -6.13 -2.32
C GLY A 108 -4.93 -5.53 -3.72
N THR A 109 -6.12 -5.30 -4.24
CA THR A 109 -6.32 -4.59 -5.51
C THR A 109 -7.69 -3.92 -5.57
N SER A 110 -7.77 -2.79 -6.25
CA SER A 110 -9.04 -2.12 -6.59
C SER A 110 -9.26 -2.01 -8.09
N THR A 111 -8.20 -2.16 -8.89
CA THR A 111 -8.28 -2.03 -10.35
C THR A 111 -8.17 -3.36 -11.09
N SER A 112 -7.44 -4.34 -10.54
CA SER A 112 -7.22 -5.61 -11.27
C SER A 112 -6.89 -5.35 -12.75
N GLY A 113 -7.52 -6.05 -13.69
CA GLY A 113 -7.35 -5.87 -15.15
C GLY A 113 -8.29 -4.85 -15.78
N ILE A 114 -8.86 -3.89 -15.05
CA ILE A 114 -9.82 -2.90 -15.57
C ILE A 114 -9.24 -2.11 -16.75
N SER A 115 -7.98 -1.68 -16.69
CA SER A 115 -7.33 -0.96 -17.81
C SER A 115 -7.36 -1.74 -19.14
N ASP A 116 -7.26 -3.06 -19.08
CA ASP A 116 -7.33 -3.91 -20.27
C ASP A 116 -8.79 -4.17 -20.68
N GLY A 117 -9.71 -4.23 -19.70
CA GLY A 117 -11.16 -4.24 -19.93
C GLY A 117 -11.64 -2.98 -20.67
N GLU A 118 -11.18 -1.79 -20.26
CA GLU A 118 -11.48 -0.51 -20.93
C GLU A 118 -11.08 -0.52 -22.40
N LYS A 119 -9.90 -1.06 -22.71
CA LYS A 119 -9.43 -1.20 -24.12
C LYS A 119 -10.29 -2.17 -24.90
N ALA A 120 -10.69 -3.28 -24.28
CA ALA A 120 -11.53 -4.29 -24.91
C ALA A 120 -12.94 -3.77 -25.18
N ILE A 121 -13.52 -3.00 -24.26
CA ILE A 121 -14.83 -2.33 -24.45
C ILE A 121 -14.73 -1.30 -25.58
N ARG A 122 -13.69 -0.48 -25.62
CA ARG A 122 -13.49 0.48 -26.71
C ARG A 122 -13.39 -0.22 -28.06
N PHE A 123 -12.57 -1.27 -28.15
CA PHE A 123 -12.48 -2.09 -29.36
C PHE A 123 -13.83 -2.67 -29.79
N HIS A 124 -14.63 -3.13 -28.81
CA HIS A 124 -15.98 -3.62 -29.09
C HIS A 124 -16.90 -2.54 -29.66
N LEU A 125 -16.85 -1.33 -29.10
CA LEU A 125 -17.64 -0.19 -29.59
C LEU A 125 -17.25 0.20 -31.03
N ASP A 126 -15.94 0.13 -31.35
CA ASP A 126 -15.41 0.50 -32.66
C ASP A 126 -15.61 -0.61 -33.70
N GLN A 127 -15.55 -1.90 -33.35
CA GLN A 127 -15.51 -3.04 -34.26
C GLN A 127 -16.72 -3.97 -34.16
N GLY A 128 -17.66 -3.72 -33.25
CA GLY A 128 -18.86 -4.55 -33.05
C GLY A 128 -18.60 -5.92 -32.38
N LYS A 129 -17.36 -6.23 -31.99
CA LYS A 129 -16.95 -7.49 -31.35
C LYS A 129 -15.83 -7.28 -30.34
N PHE A 130 -15.75 -8.12 -29.33
CA PHE A 130 -14.60 -8.10 -28.42
C PHE A 130 -13.34 -8.66 -29.10
N PRO A 131 -12.12 -8.23 -28.63
CA PRO A 131 -10.87 -8.86 -29.05
C PRO A 131 -10.87 -10.36 -28.71
N GLU A 132 -10.26 -11.19 -29.56
CA GLU A 132 -10.19 -12.65 -29.34
C GLU A 132 -9.54 -13.04 -28.01
N ASN A 133 -8.58 -12.25 -27.54
CA ASN A 133 -7.88 -12.46 -26.27
C ASN A 133 -8.60 -11.84 -25.06
N TYR A 134 -9.80 -11.24 -25.25
CA TYR A 134 -10.59 -10.70 -24.15
C TYR A 134 -11.27 -11.83 -23.39
N HIS A 135 -11.19 -11.76 -22.07
CA HIS A 135 -11.96 -12.59 -21.16
C HIS A 135 -12.27 -11.81 -19.90
N TYR A 136 -13.52 -11.80 -19.45
CA TYR A 136 -13.96 -11.06 -18.25
C TYR A 136 -13.14 -11.42 -17.00
N ARG A 137 -12.70 -12.66 -16.89
CA ARG A 137 -11.85 -13.16 -15.80
C ARG A 137 -10.58 -12.33 -15.55
N LYS A 138 -10.09 -11.61 -16.57
CA LYS A 138 -8.93 -10.71 -16.43
C LYS A 138 -9.19 -9.52 -15.51
N GLN A 139 -10.43 -9.07 -15.39
CA GLN A 139 -10.81 -7.93 -14.56
C GLN A 139 -11.53 -8.33 -13.25
N GLU A 140 -11.66 -9.61 -12.95
CA GLU A 140 -12.11 -10.06 -11.64
C GLU A 140 -11.13 -9.62 -10.57
N ILE A 141 -11.63 -9.21 -9.39
CA ILE A 141 -10.78 -8.80 -8.27
C ILE A 141 -9.82 -9.90 -7.83
N SER A 142 -10.20 -11.17 -8.00
CA SER A 142 -9.36 -12.33 -7.71
C SER A 142 -8.22 -12.56 -8.72
N SER A 143 -8.21 -11.87 -9.87
CA SER A 143 -7.23 -12.12 -10.94
C SER A 143 -5.78 -12.07 -10.47
N PRO A 144 -5.29 -11.06 -9.75
CA PRO A 144 -3.88 -10.99 -9.36
C PRO A 144 -3.48 -12.08 -8.36
N SER A 145 -4.31 -12.41 -7.38
CA SER A 145 -3.98 -13.49 -6.42
C SER A 145 -3.99 -14.88 -7.08
N ARG A 146 -4.97 -15.13 -7.95
CA ARG A 146 -5.03 -16.35 -8.77
C ARG A 146 -3.82 -16.47 -9.69
N TYR A 147 -3.43 -15.38 -10.34
CA TYR A 147 -2.25 -15.35 -11.20
C TYR A 147 -0.98 -15.77 -10.45
N VAL A 148 -0.72 -15.21 -9.27
CA VAL A 148 0.45 -15.58 -8.44
C VAL A 148 0.40 -17.05 -8.04
N SER A 149 -0.75 -17.53 -7.58
CA SER A 149 -0.93 -18.93 -7.22
C SER A 149 -0.67 -19.88 -8.39
N ASN A 150 -1.18 -19.54 -9.57
CA ASN A 150 -0.98 -20.36 -10.79
C ASN A 150 0.49 -20.33 -11.24
N TRP A 151 1.15 -19.18 -11.17
CA TRP A 151 2.55 -19.05 -11.60
C TRP A 151 3.50 -19.94 -10.76
N PHE A 152 3.29 -19.96 -9.45
CA PHE A 152 4.15 -20.75 -8.56
C PHE A 152 3.56 -22.13 -8.23
N ASP A 153 2.41 -22.49 -8.80
CA ASP A 153 1.67 -23.73 -8.47
C ASP A 153 1.46 -23.90 -6.96
N LEU A 154 0.96 -22.82 -6.31
CA LEU A 154 0.63 -22.82 -4.88
C LEU A 154 -0.80 -23.35 -4.65
N LYS A 155 -1.00 -24.05 -3.54
CA LYS A 155 -2.26 -24.73 -3.21
C LYS A 155 -2.79 -24.36 -1.82
N GLY A 156 -2.16 -23.40 -1.15
CA GLY A 156 -2.66 -22.82 0.10
C GLY A 156 -3.84 -21.87 -0.14
N PRO A 157 -4.30 -21.13 0.88
CA PRO A 157 -5.33 -20.11 0.73
C PRO A 157 -4.94 -19.04 -0.27
N VAL A 158 -5.85 -18.72 -1.22
CA VAL A 158 -5.63 -17.73 -2.29
C VAL A 158 -6.85 -16.84 -2.38
N PHE A 159 -6.69 -15.55 -2.09
CA PHE A 159 -7.76 -14.57 -2.26
C PHE A 159 -7.22 -13.14 -2.43
N SER A 160 -8.07 -12.27 -2.94
CA SER A 160 -7.80 -10.85 -3.02
C SER A 160 -8.63 -10.06 -2.00
N VAL A 161 -8.05 -8.95 -1.52
CA VAL A 161 -8.73 -7.98 -0.66
C VAL A 161 -9.03 -6.73 -1.49
N SER A 162 -10.29 -6.27 -1.46
CA SER A 162 -10.68 -5.02 -2.10
C SER A 162 -11.49 -4.17 -1.11
N SER A 163 -10.78 -3.27 -0.43
CA SER A 163 -11.31 -2.32 0.55
C SER A 163 -10.75 -0.92 0.28
N ALA A 164 -10.80 -0.53 -1.00
CA ALA A 164 -10.24 0.72 -1.52
C ALA A 164 -8.76 0.91 -1.09
N CYS A 165 -8.39 2.10 -0.57
CA CYS A 165 -6.99 2.45 -0.28
C CYS A 165 -6.35 1.61 0.84
N THR A 166 -7.14 0.90 1.66
CA THR A 166 -6.63 0.03 2.73
C THR A 166 -6.27 -1.39 2.26
N SER A 167 -6.60 -1.76 1.02
CA SER A 167 -6.54 -3.16 0.54
C SER A 167 -5.18 -3.82 0.74
N GLY A 168 -4.08 -3.14 0.38
CA GLY A 168 -2.72 -3.69 0.50
C GLY A 168 -2.30 -3.90 1.96
N ALA A 169 -2.61 -2.94 2.85
CA ALA A 169 -2.36 -3.09 4.27
C ALA A 169 -3.22 -4.19 4.90
N LYS A 170 -4.51 -4.30 4.51
CA LYS A 170 -5.41 -5.38 4.96
C LYS A 170 -5.02 -6.75 4.40
N ALA A 171 -4.37 -6.81 3.25
CA ALA A 171 -3.78 -8.04 2.74
C ALA A 171 -2.65 -8.53 3.66
N LEU A 172 -1.77 -7.62 4.14
CA LEU A 172 -0.73 -7.95 5.12
C LEU A 172 -1.34 -8.39 6.46
N ALA A 173 -2.38 -7.70 6.93
CA ALA A 173 -3.10 -8.07 8.14
C ALA A 173 -3.76 -9.46 8.04
N SER A 174 -4.40 -9.75 6.91
CA SER A 174 -5.01 -11.07 6.63
C SER A 174 -3.96 -12.18 6.58
N ALA A 175 -2.82 -11.93 5.93
CA ALA A 175 -1.68 -12.84 5.90
C ALA A 175 -1.17 -13.16 7.31
N ALA A 176 -1.00 -12.12 8.16
CA ALA A 176 -0.56 -12.30 9.53
C ALA A 176 -1.53 -13.19 10.34
N ARG A 177 -2.84 -13.02 10.16
CA ARG A 177 -3.85 -13.88 10.82
C ARG A 177 -3.75 -15.35 10.38
N LEU A 178 -3.61 -15.61 9.06
CA LEU A 178 -3.46 -16.97 8.55
C LEU A 178 -2.20 -17.64 9.07
N LEU A 179 -1.09 -16.92 9.20
CA LEU A 179 0.17 -17.41 9.78
C LEU A 179 0.01 -17.70 11.27
N ARG A 180 -0.60 -16.78 12.04
CA ARG A 180 -0.86 -16.97 13.47
C ARG A 180 -1.77 -18.16 13.73
N LEU A 181 -2.80 -18.34 12.93
CA LEU A 181 -3.70 -19.50 13.02
C LEU A 181 -3.07 -20.82 12.52
N GLY A 182 -1.83 -20.80 12.03
CA GLY A 182 -1.16 -21.99 11.51
C GLY A 182 -1.78 -22.57 10.24
N VAL A 183 -2.64 -21.82 9.55
CA VAL A 183 -3.23 -22.21 8.26
C VAL A 183 -2.17 -22.31 7.17
N CYS A 184 -1.20 -21.40 7.21
CA CYS A 184 -0.04 -21.34 6.32
C CYS A 184 1.25 -21.26 7.13
N ASP A 185 2.37 -21.60 6.49
CA ASP A 185 3.72 -21.36 7.01
C ASP A 185 4.46 -20.25 6.26
N GLY A 186 4.05 -20.00 5.03
CA GLY A 186 4.50 -18.84 4.26
C GLY A 186 3.35 -18.20 3.49
N ILE A 187 3.39 -16.89 3.29
CA ILE A 187 2.39 -16.16 2.51
C ILE A 187 3.07 -15.08 1.68
N ILE A 188 2.66 -14.99 0.42
CA ILE A 188 2.95 -13.85 -0.46
C ILE A 188 1.81 -12.85 -0.26
N ALA A 189 2.09 -11.69 0.32
CA ALA A 189 1.07 -10.69 0.61
C ALA A 189 1.51 -9.29 0.20
N GLY A 190 0.54 -8.45 -0.17
CA GLY A 190 0.80 -7.06 -0.54
C GLY A 190 -0.32 -6.49 -1.39
N GLY A 191 0.02 -5.58 -2.30
CA GLY A 191 -0.98 -4.93 -3.15
C GLY A 191 -0.46 -4.55 -4.51
N VAL A 192 -1.35 -4.46 -5.49
CA VAL A 192 -1.09 -4.01 -6.86
C VAL A 192 -2.28 -3.25 -7.42
N ASP A 193 -2.03 -2.08 -7.96
CA ASP A 193 -3.01 -1.34 -8.78
C ASP A 193 -2.31 -0.63 -9.94
N THR A 194 -3.04 -0.44 -11.02
CA THR A 194 -2.56 0.23 -12.23
C THR A 194 -3.44 1.39 -12.61
N LEU A 195 -2.87 2.36 -13.32
CA LEU A 195 -3.60 3.49 -13.87
C LEU A 195 -4.67 3.01 -14.85
N CYS A 196 -5.92 3.44 -14.64
CA CYS A 196 -7.03 3.22 -15.56
C CYS A 196 -7.94 4.46 -15.59
N ASN A 197 -8.72 4.61 -16.67
CA ASN A 197 -9.61 5.76 -16.82
C ASN A 197 -10.69 5.78 -15.74
N LEU A 198 -11.25 4.62 -15.39
CA LEU A 198 -12.29 4.49 -14.40
C LEU A 198 -11.91 5.17 -13.07
N THR A 199 -10.71 4.90 -12.57
CA THR A 199 -10.28 5.48 -11.29
C THR A 199 -9.94 6.96 -11.42
N ILE A 200 -9.27 7.38 -12.47
CA ILE A 200 -8.85 8.78 -12.64
C ILE A 200 -10.05 9.68 -12.91
N GLU A 201 -10.93 9.30 -13.82
CA GLU A 201 -12.17 10.07 -14.09
C GLU A 201 -13.12 10.04 -12.88
N GLY A 202 -13.20 8.89 -12.18
CA GLY A 202 -13.99 8.77 -10.95
C GLY A 202 -13.52 9.73 -9.87
N PHE A 203 -12.23 9.78 -9.57
CA PHE A 203 -11.70 10.73 -8.58
C PHE A 203 -11.77 12.18 -9.07
N SER A 204 -11.61 12.44 -10.37
CA SER A 204 -11.75 13.77 -10.95
C SER A 204 -13.19 14.28 -10.84
N SER A 205 -14.19 13.42 -11.06
CA SER A 205 -15.61 13.78 -10.92
C SER A 205 -16.01 14.13 -9.47
N LEU A 206 -15.28 13.58 -8.49
CA LEU A 206 -15.44 13.93 -7.08
C LEU A 206 -14.68 15.22 -6.68
N SER A 207 -13.98 15.85 -7.63
CA SER A 207 -13.19 17.07 -7.40
C SER A 207 -12.12 16.91 -6.32
N VAL A 208 -11.55 15.71 -6.17
CA VAL A 208 -10.50 15.41 -5.17
C VAL A 208 -9.10 15.24 -5.79
N THR A 209 -8.97 15.43 -7.11
CA THR A 209 -7.68 15.42 -7.82
C THR A 209 -7.07 16.82 -7.91
N THR A 210 -5.74 16.89 -8.08
CA THR A 210 -5.00 18.15 -8.32
C THR A 210 -4.24 18.10 -9.64
N ASP A 211 -4.10 19.24 -10.31
CA ASP A 211 -3.29 19.44 -11.51
C ASP A 211 -1.78 19.64 -11.21
N GLY A 212 -1.46 20.08 -9.98
CA GLY A 212 -0.11 20.17 -9.44
C GLY A 212 0.33 18.89 -8.73
N VAL A 213 1.48 18.93 -8.05
CA VAL A 213 1.89 17.90 -7.10
C VAL A 213 1.05 18.03 -5.83
N CYS A 214 0.50 16.94 -5.35
CA CYS A 214 -0.27 16.93 -4.11
C CYS A 214 0.59 17.44 -2.95
N ASN A 215 -0.04 18.16 -2.03
CA ASN A 215 0.64 18.93 -0.99
C ASN A 215 0.02 18.62 0.40
N PRO A 216 0.19 17.39 0.92
CA PRO A 216 -0.47 16.96 2.13
C PRO A 216 -0.16 17.87 3.33
N PHE A 217 -1.19 18.15 4.15
CA PHE A 217 -1.17 18.99 5.34
C PHE A 217 -0.84 20.48 5.12
N SER A 218 -0.57 20.89 3.89
CA SER A 218 -0.41 22.29 3.55
C SER A 218 -1.75 23.03 3.52
N VAL A 219 -1.74 24.34 3.86
CA VAL A 219 -2.89 25.23 3.62
C VAL A 219 -3.24 25.31 2.13
N ASN A 220 -2.27 25.06 1.24
CA ASN A 220 -2.41 25.08 -0.23
C ASN A 220 -2.80 23.71 -0.83
N ARG A 221 -3.14 22.70 -0.02
CA ARG A 221 -3.53 21.39 -0.53
C ARG A 221 -4.82 21.44 -1.36
N LYS A 222 -4.81 20.77 -2.52
CA LYS A 222 -5.93 20.81 -3.48
C LYS A 222 -6.48 19.44 -3.85
N GLY A 223 -5.84 18.35 -3.40
CA GLY A 223 -6.26 16.99 -3.75
C GLY A 223 -5.10 16.05 -4.04
N ILE A 224 -5.44 14.89 -4.59
CA ILE A 224 -4.52 13.77 -4.86
C ILE A 224 -3.96 13.81 -6.28
N ASN A 225 -2.81 13.15 -6.46
CA ASN A 225 -2.40 12.59 -7.75
C ASN A 225 -2.61 11.08 -7.70
N ILE A 226 -3.14 10.48 -8.75
CA ILE A 226 -3.25 9.02 -8.84
C ILE A 226 -1.89 8.42 -9.24
N GLY A 227 -1.57 7.25 -8.68
CA GLY A 227 -0.36 6.49 -9.00
C GLY A 227 -0.67 5.03 -9.32
N GLU A 228 0.33 4.32 -9.82
CA GLU A 228 0.32 2.88 -10.01
C GLU A 228 1.55 2.24 -9.36
N GLY A 229 1.44 0.98 -8.97
CA GLY A 229 2.55 0.23 -8.42
C GLY A 229 2.13 -1.09 -7.81
N ALA A 230 3.13 -1.83 -7.37
CA ALA A 230 2.96 -3.02 -6.54
C ALA A 230 4.03 -3.06 -5.46
N ALA A 231 3.66 -3.59 -4.31
CA ALA A 231 4.59 -3.98 -3.26
C ALA A 231 4.15 -5.30 -2.65
N LEU A 232 5.10 -6.18 -2.42
CA LEU A 232 4.88 -7.52 -1.94
C LEU A 232 5.86 -7.84 -0.81
N PHE A 233 5.38 -8.61 0.14
CA PHE A 233 6.18 -9.23 1.18
C PHE A 233 6.03 -10.74 1.14
N LEU A 234 7.12 -11.41 1.40
CA LEU A 234 7.12 -12.79 1.80
C LEU A 234 7.09 -12.83 3.33
N MET A 235 6.02 -13.40 3.87
CA MET A 235 5.74 -13.38 5.31
C MET A 235 5.76 -14.78 5.87
N THR A 236 6.42 -14.97 7.01
CA THR A 236 6.45 -16.25 7.75
C THR A 236 6.46 -16.00 9.26
N ARG A 237 6.49 -17.08 10.06
CA ARG A 237 6.78 -17.01 11.50
C ARG A 237 8.28 -17.18 11.81
N GLU A 238 9.12 -17.37 10.80
CA GLU A 238 10.57 -17.47 11.00
C GLU A 238 11.18 -16.11 11.26
N PRO A 239 12.05 -15.99 12.27
CA PRO A 239 12.69 -14.74 12.62
C PRO A 239 13.38 -14.05 11.44
N SER A 240 13.21 -12.75 11.35
CA SER A 240 13.81 -11.87 10.36
C SER A 240 14.03 -10.50 11.00
N MET A 241 14.68 -9.59 10.29
CA MET A 241 15.03 -8.25 10.79
C MET A 241 13.82 -7.36 11.06
N VAL A 242 12.68 -7.62 10.43
CA VAL A 242 11.48 -6.78 10.60
C VAL A 242 10.26 -7.64 10.89
N ARG A 243 9.55 -7.29 11.96
CA ARG A 243 8.34 -7.93 12.42
C ARG A 243 7.11 -7.04 12.20
N LEU A 244 5.98 -7.64 11.87
CA LEU A 244 4.67 -6.99 11.92
C LEU A 244 4.14 -7.11 13.36
N CYS A 245 4.35 -6.04 14.14
CA CYS A 245 4.12 -6.01 15.58
C CYS A 245 2.67 -5.77 15.94
N GLY A 246 2.02 -4.82 15.24
CA GLY A 246 0.67 -4.40 15.56
C GLY A 246 -0.18 -4.16 14.32
N ILE A 247 -1.46 -4.46 14.45
CA ILE A 247 -2.50 -4.26 13.44
C ILE A 247 -3.73 -3.71 14.15
N GLY A 248 -4.22 -2.56 13.72
CA GLY A 248 -5.49 -2.02 14.20
C GLY A 248 -6.40 -1.72 13.01
N GLU A 249 -7.62 -2.25 13.03
CA GLU A 249 -8.60 -2.08 11.96
C GLU A 249 -9.92 -1.60 12.51
N THR A 250 -10.54 -0.64 11.84
CA THR A 250 -11.84 -0.08 12.19
C THR A 250 -12.65 0.26 10.94
N SER A 251 -13.90 0.63 11.16
CA SER A 251 -14.77 1.21 10.14
C SER A 251 -15.53 2.40 10.73
N ASP A 252 -15.53 3.52 10.01
CA ASP A 252 -16.24 4.74 10.43
C ASP A 252 -17.77 4.59 10.38
N ALA A 253 -18.27 3.80 9.42
CA ALA A 253 -19.71 3.69 9.11
C ALA A 253 -20.40 5.07 8.95
N TYR A 254 -19.69 6.07 8.40
CA TYR A 254 -20.11 7.46 8.32
C TYR A 254 -20.60 7.86 6.93
N HIS A 255 -19.75 7.73 5.90
CA HIS A 255 -20.06 8.14 4.54
C HIS A 255 -19.25 7.32 3.51
N ILE A 256 -19.78 7.21 2.26
CA ILE A 256 -19.16 6.41 1.22
C ILE A 256 -17.79 6.96 0.74
N SER A 257 -17.59 8.26 0.74
CA SER A 257 -16.39 8.91 0.20
C SER A 257 -15.72 9.91 1.15
N SER A 258 -16.30 10.17 2.32
CA SER A 258 -15.75 11.08 3.32
C SER A 258 -15.43 10.34 4.61
N PRO A 259 -14.27 10.59 5.24
CA PRO A 259 -13.97 10.05 6.55
C PRO A 259 -14.87 10.70 7.63
N HIS A 260 -14.97 10.07 8.79
CA HIS A 260 -15.60 10.70 9.96
C HIS A 260 -14.79 11.97 10.32
N PRO A 261 -15.43 13.16 10.40
CA PRO A 261 -14.70 14.44 10.53
C PRO A 261 -13.76 14.50 11.73
N GLU A 262 -14.17 13.89 12.84
CA GLU A 262 -13.39 13.85 14.09
C GLU A 262 -12.31 12.76 14.09
N GLY A 263 -12.25 11.89 13.09
CA GLY A 263 -11.21 10.87 12.97
C GLY A 263 -11.22 9.78 14.05
N GLU A 264 -12.37 9.52 14.66
CA GLU A 264 -12.50 8.52 15.74
C GLU A 264 -12.08 7.11 15.27
N GLY A 265 -12.48 6.72 14.05
CA GLY A 265 -12.08 5.44 13.46
C GLY A 265 -10.58 5.35 13.23
N ALA A 266 -9.96 6.41 12.72
CA ALA A 266 -8.51 6.48 12.51
C ALA A 266 -7.73 6.42 13.84
N GLU A 267 -8.16 7.20 14.85
CA GLU A 267 -7.60 7.15 16.19
C GLU A 267 -7.67 5.76 16.80
N LYS A 268 -8.86 5.15 16.77
CA LYS A 268 -9.07 3.80 17.29
C LYS A 268 -8.23 2.75 16.57
N ALA A 269 -8.03 2.87 15.25
CA ALA A 269 -7.15 1.98 14.50
C ALA A 269 -5.70 2.08 14.98
N MET A 270 -5.18 3.29 15.22
CA MET A 270 -3.83 3.50 15.77
C MET A 270 -3.71 2.93 17.18
N LEU A 271 -4.68 3.18 18.06
CA LEU A 271 -4.68 2.66 19.43
C LEU A 271 -4.72 1.12 19.48
N LEU A 272 -5.56 0.47 18.65
CA LEU A 272 -5.60 -0.98 18.54
C LEU A 272 -4.27 -1.57 18.04
N ALA A 273 -3.61 -0.88 17.10
CA ALA A 273 -2.29 -1.31 16.63
C ALA A 273 -1.22 -1.22 17.75
N LEU A 274 -1.23 -0.16 18.56
CA LEU A 274 -0.36 0.00 19.71
C LEU A 274 -0.62 -1.08 20.77
N GLU A 275 -1.89 -1.34 21.09
CA GLU A 275 -2.30 -2.39 22.03
C GLU A 275 -1.80 -3.76 21.57
N GLN A 276 -2.04 -4.14 20.29
CA GLN A 276 -1.57 -5.42 19.76
C GLN A 276 -0.04 -5.52 19.75
N ALA A 277 0.67 -4.41 19.46
CA ALA A 277 2.13 -4.37 19.50
C ALA A 277 2.68 -4.40 20.94
N LYS A 278 1.83 -4.26 21.97
CA LYS A 278 2.19 -4.12 23.39
C LYS A 278 3.20 -2.98 23.60
N THR A 279 2.95 -1.84 22.96
CA THR A 279 3.78 -0.64 23.02
C THR A 279 2.92 0.60 23.22
N ASP A 280 3.53 1.72 23.46
CA ASP A 280 2.86 3.02 23.60
C ASP A 280 3.28 3.99 22.48
N SER A 281 2.55 5.11 22.36
CA SER A 281 2.78 6.11 21.31
C SER A 281 4.17 6.75 21.36
N THR A 282 4.80 6.83 22.56
CA THR A 282 6.13 7.45 22.74
C THR A 282 7.26 6.60 22.16
N LYS A 283 6.99 5.33 21.84
CA LYS A 283 7.96 4.39 21.25
C LYS A 283 7.92 4.34 19.72
N ILE A 284 6.97 5.05 19.13
CA ILE A 284 6.88 5.12 17.65
C ILE A 284 7.85 6.19 17.17
N ASP A 285 8.90 5.75 16.48
CA ASP A 285 9.96 6.62 15.96
C ASP A 285 9.55 7.35 14.68
N TYR A 286 8.59 6.80 13.94
CA TYR A 286 8.11 7.37 12.69
C TYR A 286 6.70 6.91 12.36
N LEU A 287 5.90 7.83 11.81
CA LEU A 287 4.56 7.58 11.31
C LEU A 287 4.47 7.96 9.82
N ASN A 288 4.14 6.99 8.97
CA ASN A 288 3.78 7.25 7.58
C ASN A 288 2.28 7.53 7.50
N PHE A 289 1.93 8.76 7.13
CA PHE A 289 0.55 9.19 6.96
C PHE A 289 -0.13 8.52 5.78
N HIS A 290 -1.43 8.34 5.88
CA HIS A 290 -2.25 8.22 4.68
C HIS A 290 -2.14 9.47 3.81
N GLY A 291 -2.26 10.65 4.37
CA GLY A 291 -1.82 11.94 3.86
C GLY A 291 -2.04 12.16 2.36
N THR A 292 -3.29 12.27 1.94
CA THR A 292 -3.67 12.33 0.52
C THR A 292 -3.51 13.71 -0.11
N GLY A 293 -3.44 14.78 0.71
CA GLY A 293 -3.51 16.17 0.23
C GLY A 293 -4.94 16.64 -0.03
N THR A 294 -5.96 15.89 0.40
CA THR A 294 -7.35 16.35 0.40
C THR A 294 -7.68 17.05 1.72
N LYS A 295 -8.56 18.05 1.67
CA LYS A 295 -8.91 18.82 2.87
C LYS A 295 -9.48 17.96 3.98
N GLN A 296 -10.38 17.02 3.63
CA GLN A 296 -11.07 16.19 4.60
C GLN A 296 -10.17 15.15 5.24
N ASN A 297 -9.41 14.38 4.44
CA ASN A 297 -8.52 13.36 4.97
C ASN A 297 -7.45 13.97 5.86
N ASP A 298 -6.77 15.01 5.38
CA ASP A 298 -5.63 15.57 6.12
C ASP A 298 -6.06 16.24 7.42
N LYS A 299 -7.28 16.84 7.45
CA LYS A 299 -7.86 17.38 8.69
C LYS A 299 -8.17 16.26 9.68
N MET A 300 -8.88 15.24 9.23
CA MET A 300 -9.25 14.07 10.03
C MET A 300 -8.01 13.37 10.59
N GLU A 301 -7.03 13.10 9.73
CA GLU A 301 -5.82 12.39 10.12
C GLU A 301 -4.95 13.21 11.07
N ALA A 302 -4.80 14.53 10.85
CA ALA A 302 -4.08 15.42 11.75
C ALA A 302 -4.70 15.42 13.16
N LEU A 303 -6.04 15.50 13.28
CA LEU A 303 -6.76 15.41 14.55
C LEU A 303 -6.51 14.08 15.25
N ALA A 304 -6.65 12.96 14.54
CA ALA A 304 -6.45 11.63 15.10
C ALA A 304 -5.00 11.41 15.57
N VAL A 305 -4.03 11.78 14.74
CA VAL A 305 -2.60 11.65 15.07
C VAL A 305 -2.22 12.54 16.26
N HIS A 306 -2.72 13.78 16.30
CA HIS A 306 -2.45 14.68 17.43
C HIS A 306 -2.99 14.13 18.76
N ARG A 307 -4.18 13.50 18.76
CA ARG A 307 -4.74 12.88 19.98
C ARG A 307 -3.93 11.68 20.46
N VAL A 308 -3.38 10.87 19.55
CA VAL A 308 -2.63 9.66 19.92
C VAL A 308 -1.18 9.97 20.26
N PHE A 309 -0.52 10.87 19.52
CA PHE A 309 0.93 11.08 19.57
C PHE A 309 1.33 12.48 20.06
N GLY A 310 0.38 13.40 20.24
CA GLY A 310 0.69 14.80 20.50
C GLY A 310 1.33 15.47 19.28
N GLU A 311 2.33 16.33 19.53
CA GLU A 311 2.96 17.15 18.50
C GLU A 311 4.27 16.56 17.95
N GLU A 312 4.91 15.60 18.64
CA GLU A 312 6.34 15.31 18.50
C GLU A 312 6.69 14.11 17.61
N VAL A 313 5.72 13.26 17.22
CA VAL A 313 6.04 12.11 16.39
C VAL A 313 6.59 12.55 15.03
N ALA A 314 7.74 11.98 14.63
CA ALA A 314 8.27 12.20 13.29
C ALA A 314 7.33 11.58 12.26
N CYS A 315 6.86 12.36 11.29
CA CYS A 315 5.82 11.91 10.37
C CYS A 315 5.97 12.49 8.96
N SER A 316 5.49 11.76 7.98
CA SER A 316 5.47 12.23 6.58
C SER A 316 4.42 11.52 5.73
N SER A 317 3.99 12.16 4.64
CA SER A 317 3.30 11.50 3.53
C SER A 317 4.26 11.33 2.35
N THR A 318 4.30 10.15 1.78
CA THR A 318 5.11 9.83 0.60
C THR A 318 4.34 9.96 -0.72
N LYS A 319 3.05 10.30 -0.67
CA LYS A 319 2.19 10.45 -1.85
C LYS A 319 2.62 11.53 -2.85
N PRO A 320 3.28 12.65 -2.45
CA PRO A 320 3.88 13.57 -3.42
C PRO A 320 4.96 12.94 -4.31
N LEU A 321 5.49 11.79 -3.93
CA LEU A 321 6.52 11.06 -4.67
C LEU A 321 5.91 9.99 -5.59
N THR A 322 4.95 9.22 -5.08
CA THR A 322 4.37 8.05 -5.76
C THR A 322 3.06 8.35 -6.47
N GLY A 323 2.38 9.42 -6.11
CA GLY A 323 0.94 9.51 -6.26
C GLY A 323 0.23 8.55 -5.28
N HIS A 324 -1.07 8.65 -5.21
CA HIS A 324 -1.89 7.69 -4.47
C HIS A 324 -2.07 6.42 -5.31
N THR A 325 -1.37 5.35 -4.95
CA THR A 325 -1.37 4.08 -5.69
C THR A 325 -2.57 3.17 -5.29
N LEU A 326 -3.65 3.78 -4.81
CA LEU A 326 -4.93 3.15 -4.49
C LEU A 326 -4.76 1.93 -3.55
N ALA A 327 -5.21 0.74 -3.98
CA ALA A 327 -5.10 -0.47 -3.17
C ALA A 327 -3.64 -0.89 -2.88
N ALA A 328 -2.70 -0.55 -3.74
CA ALA A 328 -1.28 -0.84 -3.50
C ALA A 328 -0.64 0.09 -2.46
N ALA A 329 -1.26 1.24 -2.13
CA ALA A 329 -0.66 2.30 -1.32
C ALA A 329 -0.15 1.79 0.04
N GLY A 330 -1.00 1.11 0.81
CA GLY A 330 -0.62 0.63 2.14
C GLY A 330 0.52 -0.40 2.13
N ALA A 331 0.63 -1.22 1.07
CA ALA A 331 1.75 -2.16 0.91
C ALA A 331 3.05 -1.43 0.50
N ILE A 332 2.97 -0.44 -0.40
CA ILE A 332 4.11 0.39 -0.81
C ILE A 332 4.65 1.18 0.37
N GLU A 333 3.77 1.80 1.14
CA GLU A 333 4.10 2.58 2.34
C GLU A 333 4.67 1.68 3.46
N ALA A 334 4.17 0.44 3.60
CA ALA A 334 4.79 -0.55 4.47
C ALA A 334 6.22 -0.92 4.03
N VAL A 335 6.51 -0.99 2.71
CA VAL A 335 7.91 -1.17 2.22
C VAL A 335 8.77 0.05 2.57
N PHE A 336 8.26 1.27 2.49
CA PHE A 336 9.01 2.45 2.91
C PHE A 336 9.34 2.44 4.40
N CYS A 337 8.39 2.00 5.25
CA CYS A 337 8.60 1.76 6.67
C CYS A 337 9.65 0.65 6.91
N TRP A 338 9.56 -0.46 6.18
CA TRP A 338 10.49 -1.57 6.22
C TRP A 338 11.92 -1.15 5.84
N LEU A 339 12.08 -0.31 4.80
CA LEU A 339 13.36 0.28 4.43
C LEU A 339 13.92 1.19 5.53
N ALA A 340 13.08 2.04 6.14
CA ALA A 340 13.51 2.94 7.22
C ALA A 340 14.09 2.18 8.42
N LEU A 341 13.50 1.04 8.81
CA LEU A 341 13.97 0.19 9.90
C LEU A 341 15.32 -0.48 9.62
N GLN A 342 15.66 -0.72 8.36
CA GLN A 342 16.91 -1.39 7.97
C GLN A 342 18.08 -0.43 7.75
N ARG A 343 17.82 0.87 7.64
CA ARG A 343 18.87 1.87 7.44
C ARG A 343 19.70 2.10 8.69
N ASN A 344 20.99 2.34 8.49
CA ASN A 344 21.91 2.68 9.56
C ASN A 344 22.18 4.19 9.68
N ASP A 345 21.64 5.03 8.74
CA ASP A 345 21.85 6.47 8.74
C ASP A 345 20.67 7.25 9.37
N ASN A 346 19.73 6.54 9.98
CA ASN A 346 18.54 7.06 10.69
C ASN A 346 17.62 7.95 9.81
N LYS A 347 17.76 7.92 8.49
CA LYS A 347 16.90 8.70 7.60
C LYS A 347 15.50 8.14 7.57
N LEU A 348 14.53 9.05 7.59
CA LEU A 348 13.11 8.76 7.48
C LEU A 348 12.59 9.11 6.07
N PRO A 349 11.54 8.43 5.59
CA PRO A 349 10.87 8.80 4.35
C PRO A 349 10.47 10.30 4.37
N PRO A 350 10.83 11.08 3.34
CA PRO A 350 10.65 12.53 3.41
C PRO A 350 9.19 12.94 3.20
N HIS A 351 8.76 13.96 3.90
CA HIS A 351 7.55 14.72 3.57
C HIS A 351 7.90 15.81 2.55
N ARG A 352 7.27 15.77 1.39
CA ARG A 352 7.47 16.79 0.37
C ARG A 352 6.26 17.68 0.28
N TRP A 353 6.45 18.93 0.61
CA TRP A 353 5.42 19.97 0.62
C TRP A 353 6.06 21.37 0.43
N ASP A 354 5.22 22.40 0.33
CA ASP A 354 5.65 23.79 0.18
C ASP A 354 6.06 24.47 1.50
N GLY A 355 5.97 23.77 2.64
CA GLY A 355 6.31 24.30 3.94
C GLY A 355 5.25 25.25 4.56
N GLN A 356 4.09 25.39 3.92
CA GLN A 356 3.02 26.27 4.38
C GLN A 356 2.04 25.51 5.26
N GLN A 357 2.23 25.60 6.58
CA GLN A 357 1.37 24.94 7.55
C GLN A 357 -0.07 25.49 7.48
N ASP A 358 -1.06 24.61 7.53
CA ASP A 358 -2.46 25.02 7.64
C ASP A 358 -2.79 25.35 9.10
N PRO A 359 -3.19 26.60 9.42
CA PRO A 359 -3.48 27.02 10.79
C PRO A 359 -4.75 26.33 11.37
N ASP A 360 -5.60 25.76 10.51
CA ASP A 360 -6.81 25.04 10.94
C ASP A 360 -6.53 23.58 11.33
N LEU A 361 -5.29 23.13 11.18
CA LEU A 361 -4.85 21.79 11.59
C LEU A 361 -4.12 21.84 12.94
N PRO A 362 -4.23 20.78 13.77
CA PRO A 362 -3.36 20.62 14.93
C PRO A 362 -1.89 20.70 14.52
N ARG A 363 -1.08 21.30 15.40
CA ARG A 363 0.34 21.43 15.14
C ARG A 363 1.02 20.07 15.22
N LEU A 364 1.76 19.71 14.17
CA LEU A 364 2.61 18.53 14.06
C LEU A 364 4.05 19.02 13.87
N ILE A 365 4.79 19.19 14.96
CA ILE A 365 6.11 19.86 14.96
C ILE A 365 7.11 19.11 14.07
N ASN A 366 7.09 17.78 14.13
CA ASN A 366 8.03 16.92 13.41
C ASN A 366 7.51 16.41 12.06
N ILE A 367 6.51 17.09 11.50
CA ILE A 367 6.15 16.85 10.10
C ILE A 367 7.37 17.18 9.22
N ALA A 368 7.67 16.30 8.27
CA ALA A 368 8.87 16.40 7.43
C ALA A 368 10.22 16.22 8.17
N ALA A 369 10.24 15.68 9.38
CA ALA A 369 11.49 15.26 9.99
C ALA A 369 12.22 14.29 9.04
N SER A 370 13.49 14.59 8.75
CA SER A 370 14.28 13.80 7.81
C SER A 370 15.11 12.70 8.47
N LYS A 371 15.15 12.69 9.81
CA LYS A 371 15.90 11.71 10.61
C LYS A 371 15.19 11.49 11.94
N SER A 372 15.27 10.27 12.46
CA SER A 372 14.96 9.94 13.84
C SER A 372 16.11 10.29 14.78
N GLN A 373 15.84 10.36 16.09
CA GLN A 373 16.88 10.61 17.11
C GLN A 373 17.90 9.48 17.24
N GLY A 374 17.58 8.28 16.73
CA GLY A 374 18.44 7.09 16.70
C GLY A 374 17.97 6.16 15.58
N LYS A 375 18.48 4.94 15.53
CA LYS A 375 17.96 3.93 14.60
C LYS A 375 16.50 3.64 14.96
N PRO A 376 15.55 3.79 14.01
CA PRO A 376 14.14 3.51 14.28
C PRO A 376 13.95 2.07 14.74
N LYS A 377 13.14 1.88 15.79
CA LYS A 377 12.77 0.55 16.32
C LYS A 377 11.32 0.22 16.00
N PHE A 378 10.42 1.18 16.09
CA PHE A 378 9.02 1.02 15.75
C PHE A 378 8.57 2.11 14.79
N VAL A 379 7.91 1.71 13.74
CA VAL A 379 7.32 2.63 12.75
C VAL A 379 5.86 2.26 12.51
N MET A 380 5.01 3.26 12.31
CA MET A 380 3.59 3.07 12.02
C MET A 380 3.29 3.49 10.60
N SER A 381 2.40 2.78 9.92
CA SER A 381 1.86 3.14 8.61
C SER A 381 0.34 3.17 8.66
N ASN A 382 -0.26 4.30 8.30
CA ASN A 382 -1.69 4.51 8.27
C ASN A 382 -2.26 4.40 6.87
N SER A 383 -3.42 3.77 6.75
CA SER A 383 -4.22 3.79 5.53
C SER A 383 -5.68 4.01 5.90
N PHE A 384 -6.28 5.07 5.36
CA PHE A 384 -7.67 5.44 5.58
C PHE A 384 -8.38 5.54 4.24
N ALA A 385 -9.50 4.85 4.07
CA ALA A 385 -10.07 4.62 2.75
C ALA A 385 -11.51 5.14 2.63
N PHE A 386 -11.90 5.40 1.41
CA PHE A 386 -13.31 5.53 1.06
C PHE A 386 -14.10 4.31 1.55
N GLY A 387 -15.36 4.51 1.94
CA GLY A 387 -16.16 3.53 2.65
C GLY A 387 -15.90 3.48 4.16
N GLY A 388 -15.03 4.39 4.68
CA GLY A 388 -14.71 4.50 6.11
C GLY A 388 -13.83 3.37 6.65
N ASN A 389 -13.13 2.64 5.78
CA ASN A 389 -12.20 1.60 6.23
C ASN A 389 -10.88 2.21 6.70
N ASN A 390 -10.45 1.86 7.90
CA ASN A 390 -9.20 2.32 8.50
C ASN A 390 -8.30 1.13 8.87
N ILE A 391 -7.00 1.29 8.68
CA ILE A 391 -6.00 0.35 9.18
C ILE A 391 -4.71 1.08 9.52
N SER A 392 -4.12 0.71 10.67
CA SER A 392 -2.78 1.11 11.09
C SER A 392 -1.93 -0.14 11.30
N LEU A 393 -0.73 -0.15 10.74
CA LEU A 393 0.26 -1.22 10.89
C LEU A 393 1.45 -0.71 11.67
N ILE A 394 1.95 -1.49 12.63
CA ILE A 394 3.22 -1.22 13.32
C ILE A 394 4.24 -2.28 12.91
N LEU A 395 5.33 -1.82 12.33
CA LEU A 395 6.51 -2.62 12.03
C LEU A 395 7.58 -2.34 13.08
N GLY A 396 8.28 -3.38 13.50
CA GLY A 396 9.36 -3.28 14.47
C GLY A 396 10.65 -3.93 13.95
N ALA A 397 11.80 -3.33 14.27
CA ALA A 397 13.10 -3.96 14.10
C ALA A 397 13.38 -4.94 15.23
N GLU A 398 13.94 -6.12 14.92
CA GLU A 398 14.42 -7.12 15.88
C GLU A 398 15.88 -6.85 16.29
#